data_029be912943f6d2449ac23813bc136f9
#
_entry.id   029be912943f6d2449ac23813bc136f9
#
_cell.length_a   1.000
_cell.length_b   1.000
_cell.length_c   1.000
_cell.angle_alpha   90.00
_cell.angle_beta   90.00
_cell.angle_gamma   90.00
#
_symmetry.space_group_name_H-M   'P 1'
#
loop_
_entity.id
_entity.type
_entity.pdbx_description
1 polymer ?
#
loop_
_entity_poly.entity_id
_entity_poly.type
_entity_poly.pdbx_seq_one_letter_code
_entity_poly.pdbx_strand_id
1 'polypeptide(L)'
;MKLNKFKAKVLAVALMMAATLTSCMADLDKGNIDPTVQSEPDITALYSKCYACLILEGMDGNADFQVNDNGKSTFIRNLFNANVLSTDEGICWWTDGGLEDYGLNTPKPNSDAIRFLYYRLIMDVSYCNHYLELEGAQADQTKLAEVRFIRAYLYYQLLDLFGDPSFIPAISTEMPRQAHAYSEKFQESTNYSRAELLAMGREFLFNWVVNELKEAEPNLMEPQPKTDKDADYGRVDKAAAWLMLSRVYLNAGTYLNNDGQNNPYWAEALSYAEKVINSSYSLFDDSKMSAEAKANGYKPYDLLFMGDNGSNGSSCEAIFPLLQDGKVTKAWGGSMFFVAAMWDANMATVTGKDAATTQNGWSGMRCRPQLVEKFTSNPASYVDKTAEEIRAMSTDDRAIFWGKGHTLSVYPNDAFTSGIVTPKWNNNYSNGGTPHDNENVDIDFFLLRAAEAYLNASEAALHIGDAGKAKTYMDAIRNRAHATTRSSYSLDDVLDERAREMYFEGIRRPDLIRYNYFGGVGVTYGWEGKGGNTGYTGAPFEKYLNVYPIPSSEVMANSNLTQIDGYTEIEE
;
A
#
# COMPACT_ATOMS: atom_id res chain seq x y z
N MET A 1 -56.55 -7.16 -66.15
CA MET A 1 -55.18 -7.75 -66.18
C MET A 1 -54.04 -6.81 -65.70
N LYS A 2 -54.20 -5.47 -65.80
CA LYS A 2 -53.12 -4.52 -65.34
C LYS A 2 -53.04 -4.34 -63.84
N LEU A 3 -54.13 -4.48 -63.07
CA LEU A 3 -54.18 -4.25 -61.62
C LEU A 3 -53.47 -5.36 -60.81
N ASN A 4 -53.53 -6.63 -61.29
CA ASN A 4 -52.86 -7.76 -60.62
C ASN A 4 -51.32 -7.76 -60.79
N LYS A 5 -50.82 -7.20 -61.93
CA LYS A 5 -49.39 -7.05 -62.16
C LYS A 5 -48.76 -5.96 -61.30
N PHE A 6 -49.53 -4.92 -60.96
CA PHE A 6 -49.04 -3.86 -60.02
C PHE A 6 -48.97 -4.35 -58.59
N LYS A 7 -50.04 -5.05 -58.14
CA LYS A 7 -50.06 -5.66 -56.80
C LYS A 7 -48.92 -6.69 -56.61
N ALA A 8 -48.62 -7.51 -57.63
CA ALA A 8 -47.51 -8.46 -57.58
C ALA A 8 -46.14 -7.79 -57.54
N LYS A 9 -45.94 -6.64 -58.22
CA LYS A 9 -44.72 -5.87 -58.18
C LYS A 9 -44.50 -5.18 -56.82
N VAL A 10 -45.56 -4.64 -56.20
CA VAL A 10 -45.49 -4.03 -54.87
C VAL A 10 -45.20 -5.08 -53.79
N LEU A 11 -45.83 -6.28 -53.94
CA LEU A 11 -45.55 -7.39 -53.02
C LEU A 11 -44.09 -7.91 -53.15
N ALA A 12 -43.55 -7.98 -54.37
CA ALA A 12 -42.15 -8.38 -54.61
C ALA A 12 -41.12 -7.36 -54.07
N VAL A 13 -41.43 -6.06 -54.21
CA VAL A 13 -40.56 -5.00 -53.60
C VAL A 13 -40.67 -4.99 -52.11
N ALA A 14 -41.85 -5.21 -51.51
CA ALA A 14 -41.97 -5.33 -50.03
C ALA A 14 -41.27 -6.58 -49.48
N LEU A 15 -41.29 -7.70 -50.18
CA LEU A 15 -40.54 -8.92 -49.83
C LEU A 15 -39.02 -8.73 -49.97
N MET A 16 -38.56 -7.99 -50.99
CA MET A 16 -37.13 -7.66 -51.13
C MET A 16 -36.66 -6.69 -50.04
N MET A 17 -37.46 -5.69 -49.64
CA MET A 17 -37.12 -4.82 -48.52
C MET A 17 -37.14 -5.56 -47.18
N ALA A 18 -38.05 -6.51 -46.97
CA ALA A 18 -38.05 -7.34 -45.76
C ALA A 18 -36.84 -8.27 -45.69
N ALA A 19 -36.37 -8.82 -46.81
CA ALA A 19 -35.17 -9.66 -46.87
C ALA A 19 -33.87 -8.87 -46.68
N THR A 20 -33.81 -7.58 -47.03
CA THR A 20 -32.65 -6.73 -46.78
C THR A 20 -32.57 -6.25 -45.33
N LEU A 21 -33.70 -6.14 -44.63
CA LEU A 21 -33.72 -5.77 -43.21
C LEU A 21 -33.29 -6.92 -42.28
N THR A 22 -33.53 -8.16 -42.66
CA THR A 22 -33.08 -9.34 -41.89
C THR A 22 -31.60 -9.64 -42.11
N SER A 23 -31.01 -9.23 -43.22
CA SER A 23 -29.57 -9.42 -43.48
C SER A 23 -28.67 -8.54 -42.59
N CYS A 24 -29.13 -7.34 -42.21
CA CYS A 24 -28.35 -6.46 -41.33
C CYS A 24 -28.39 -6.87 -39.85
N MET A 25 -29.42 -7.61 -39.42
CA MET A 25 -29.48 -8.05 -38.01
C MET A 25 -28.67 -9.34 -37.77
N ALA A 26 -28.56 -10.21 -38.76
CA ALA A 26 -27.77 -11.44 -38.64
C ALA A 26 -26.25 -11.18 -38.63
N ASP A 27 -25.80 -10.01 -39.08
CA ASP A 27 -24.39 -9.61 -39.00
C ASP A 27 -24.01 -9.00 -37.63
N LEU A 28 -25.01 -8.64 -36.82
CA LEU A 28 -24.78 -8.14 -35.43
C LEU A 28 -24.65 -9.29 -34.41
N ASP A 29 -25.12 -10.49 -34.77
CA ASP A 29 -25.04 -11.70 -33.93
C ASP A 29 -23.81 -12.57 -34.25
N LYS A 30 -22.89 -12.11 -35.06
CA LYS A 30 -21.61 -12.84 -35.28
C LYS A 30 -20.74 -12.70 -34.05
N GLY A 31 -20.37 -13.82 -33.47
CA GLY A 31 -19.33 -13.88 -32.43
C GLY A 31 -18.06 -13.15 -32.87
N ASN A 32 -17.26 -12.76 -31.91
CA ASN A 32 -16.02 -12.02 -32.12
C ASN A 32 -15.21 -12.61 -33.30
N ILE A 33 -14.91 -11.76 -34.29
CA ILE A 33 -14.15 -12.15 -35.49
C ILE A 33 -12.69 -12.40 -35.14
N ASP A 34 -12.20 -11.77 -34.07
CA ASP A 34 -10.86 -11.99 -33.52
C ASP A 34 -10.89 -13.20 -32.57
N PRO A 35 -10.21 -14.31 -32.91
CA PRO A 35 -10.17 -15.49 -32.03
C PRO A 35 -9.42 -15.26 -30.74
N THR A 36 -8.71 -14.15 -30.57
CA THR A 36 -8.02 -13.78 -29.33
C THR A 36 -8.94 -13.06 -28.34
N VAL A 37 -10.09 -12.56 -28.79
CA VAL A 37 -11.11 -11.97 -27.91
C VAL A 37 -11.96 -13.10 -27.33
N GLN A 38 -11.74 -13.40 -26.06
CA GLN A 38 -12.58 -14.34 -25.33
C GLN A 38 -14.00 -13.75 -25.18
N SER A 39 -15.01 -14.51 -25.54
CA SER A 39 -16.43 -14.10 -25.41
C SER A 39 -16.88 -14.08 -23.93
N GLU A 40 -16.24 -14.86 -23.08
CA GLU A 40 -16.49 -14.94 -21.65
C GLU A 40 -15.20 -14.74 -20.88
N PRO A 41 -15.19 -13.91 -19.83
CA PRO A 41 -14.00 -13.73 -18.99
C PRO A 41 -13.61 -15.03 -18.29
N ASP A 42 -12.31 -15.32 -18.23
CA ASP A 42 -11.80 -16.39 -17.35
C ASP A 42 -11.89 -15.93 -15.88
N ILE A 43 -12.87 -16.49 -15.17
CA ILE A 43 -13.17 -16.17 -13.77
C ILE A 43 -11.93 -16.40 -12.88
N THR A 44 -11.19 -17.49 -13.13
CA THR A 44 -9.99 -17.83 -12.33
C THR A 44 -8.86 -16.85 -12.59
N ALA A 45 -8.63 -16.49 -13.84
CA ALA A 45 -7.62 -15.50 -14.21
C ALA A 45 -7.96 -14.12 -13.63
N LEU A 46 -9.22 -13.69 -13.69
CA LEU A 46 -9.65 -12.41 -13.15
C LEU A 46 -9.57 -12.37 -11.61
N TYR A 47 -9.95 -13.47 -10.94
CA TYR A 47 -9.74 -13.61 -9.50
C TYR A 47 -8.26 -13.47 -9.13
N SER A 48 -7.38 -14.19 -9.83
CA SER A 48 -5.94 -14.10 -9.63
C SER A 48 -5.41 -12.69 -9.90
N LYS A 49 -5.96 -11.98 -10.91
CA LYS A 49 -5.58 -10.59 -11.23
C LYS A 49 -5.92 -9.63 -10.09
N CYS A 50 -7.03 -9.84 -9.35
CA CYS A 50 -7.37 -9.01 -8.18
C CYS A 50 -6.31 -9.06 -7.07
N TYR A 51 -5.59 -10.16 -6.92
CA TYR A 51 -4.45 -10.28 -6.01
C TYR A 51 -3.15 -9.78 -6.65
N ALA A 52 -2.89 -10.21 -7.88
CA ALA A 52 -1.65 -9.93 -8.59
C ALA A 52 -1.43 -8.43 -8.83
N CYS A 53 -2.50 -7.64 -9.03
CA CYS A 53 -2.40 -6.20 -9.25
C CYS A 53 -1.77 -5.44 -8.08
N LEU A 54 -1.76 -6.00 -6.86
CA LEU A 54 -1.14 -5.38 -5.69
C LEU A 54 0.40 -5.50 -5.68
N ILE A 55 0.98 -6.46 -6.43
CA ILE A 55 2.42 -6.73 -6.40
C ILE A 55 3.08 -6.77 -7.78
N LEU A 56 2.35 -7.13 -8.84
CA LEU A 56 2.87 -7.20 -10.20
C LEU A 56 2.57 -5.90 -10.97
N GLU A 57 3.45 -5.55 -11.91
CA GLU A 57 3.27 -4.40 -12.81
C GLU A 57 2.20 -4.62 -13.88
N GLY A 58 2.00 -5.88 -14.28
CA GLY A 58 1.04 -6.32 -15.27
C GLY A 58 1.35 -7.73 -15.76
N MET A 59 0.85 -8.10 -16.93
CA MET A 59 1.05 -9.43 -17.50
C MET A 59 2.42 -9.52 -18.17
N ASP A 60 3.15 -10.62 -17.91
CA ASP A 60 4.47 -10.92 -18.51
C ASP A 60 5.50 -9.78 -18.33
N GLY A 61 5.46 -9.06 -17.21
CA GLY A 61 6.38 -7.96 -16.90
C GLY A 61 6.09 -6.66 -17.67
N ASN A 62 4.99 -6.61 -18.42
CA ASN A 62 4.53 -5.39 -19.07
C ASN A 62 3.61 -4.61 -18.13
N ALA A 63 3.73 -3.28 -18.12
CA ALA A 63 2.86 -2.43 -17.32
C ALA A 63 1.41 -2.47 -17.83
N ASP A 64 0.45 -2.46 -16.91
CA ASP A 64 -0.99 -2.43 -17.24
C ASP A 64 -1.41 -1.07 -17.88
N PHE A 65 -0.61 -0.02 -17.73
CA PHE A 65 -0.82 1.28 -18.36
C PHE A 65 0.50 1.90 -18.81
N GLN A 66 0.46 2.93 -19.65
CA GLN A 66 1.65 3.50 -20.27
C GLN A 66 2.56 4.19 -19.24
N VAL A 67 3.77 3.68 -19.10
CA VAL A 67 4.87 4.21 -18.30
C VAL A 67 6.20 4.06 -19.05
N ASN A 68 7.21 4.81 -18.65
CA ASN A 68 8.55 4.73 -19.24
C ASN A 68 9.44 3.64 -18.61
N ASP A 69 9.00 3.04 -17.51
CA ASP A 69 9.64 1.95 -16.78
C ASP A 69 8.53 1.13 -16.12
N ASN A 70 8.37 -0.14 -16.51
CA ASN A 70 7.26 -0.97 -16.10
C ASN A 70 7.09 -1.06 -14.58
N GLY A 71 8.18 -1.15 -13.83
CA GLY A 71 8.14 -1.18 -12.36
C GLY A 71 7.50 0.04 -11.70
N LYS A 72 7.44 1.19 -12.39
CA LYS A 72 6.75 2.40 -11.89
C LYS A 72 5.23 2.28 -11.89
N SER A 73 4.65 1.28 -12.58
CA SER A 73 3.21 1.02 -12.57
C SER A 73 2.75 0.19 -11.37
N THR A 74 3.67 -0.42 -10.62
CA THR A 74 3.34 -1.37 -9.53
C THR A 74 2.69 -0.65 -8.35
N PHE A 75 1.61 -1.22 -7.83
CA PHE A 75 0.87 -0.67 -6.69
C PHE A 75 1.78 -0.46 -5.46
N ILE A 76 2.47 -1.52 -5.01
CA ILE A 76 3.23 -1.48 -3.76
C ILE A 76 4.39 -0.47 -3.80
N ARG A 77 5.10 -0.32 -4.93
CA ARG A 77 6.16 0.70 -5.10
C ARG A 77 5.57 2.11 -5.01
N ASN A 78 4.44 2.37 -5.66
CA ASN A 78 3.79 3.68 -5.63
C ASN A 78 3.28 4.02 -4.23
N LEU A 79 2.66 3.05 -3.53
CA LEU A 79 2.20 3.22 -2.16
C LEU A 79 3.37 3.50 -1.21
N PHE A 80 4.47 2.75 -1.34
CA PHE A 80 5.69 2.98 -0.58
C PHE A 80 6.22 4.41 -0.81
N ASN A 81 6.39 4.82 -2.06
CA ASN A 81 6.89 6.15 -2.39
C ASN A 81 6.05 7.26 -1.74
N ALA A 82 4.72 7.16 -1.82
CA ALA A 82 3.81 8.14 -1.25
C ALA A 82 3.89 8.20 0.29
N ASN A 83 4.02 7.05 0.96
CA ASN A 83 3.89 6.96 2.43
C ASN A 83 5.23 6.97 3.18
N VAL A 84 6.35 6.70 2.51
CA VAL A 84 7.68 6.71 3.10
C VAL A 84 8.44 7.99 2.76
N LEU A 85 8.53 8.35 1.47
CA LEU A 85 9.36 9.48 1.05
C LEU A 85 8.83 10.82 1.56
N SER A 86 7.55 10.95 1.81
CA SER A 86 6.92 12.17 2.33
C SER A 86 7.08 12.35 3.86
N THR A 87 7.79 11.44 4.55
CA THR A 87 7.83 11.37 6.02
C THR A 87 9.25 11.49 6.58
N ASP A 88 9.37 11.31 7.89
CA ASP A 88 10.63 11.25 8.63
C ASP A 88 11.43 9.95 8.42
N GLU A 89 10.90 9.00 7.62
CA GLU A 89 11.59 7.72 7.39
C GLU A 89 12.66 7.78 6.32
N GLY A 90 12.31 8.23 5.11
CA GLY A 90 13.21 8.07 3.98
C GLY A 90 13.13 9.13 2.89
N ILE A 91 14.09 9.05 1.98
CA ILE A 91 14.18 9.86 0.77
C ILE A 91 14.74 9.01 -0.38
N CYS A 92 14.46 9.41 -1.61
CA CYS A 92 15.02 8.80 -2.80
C CYS A 92 15.96 9.76 -3.53
N TRP A 93 17.09 9.23 -4.02
CA TRP A 93 18.03 9.98 -4.84
C TRP A 93 17.64 10.05 -6.32
N TRP A 94 16.82 9.12 -6.79
CA TRP A 94 16.43 9.09 -8.21
C TRP A 94 15.66 10.35 -8.61
N THR A 95 15.87 10.78 -9.85
CA THR A 95 15.26 11.99 -10.42
C THR A 95 13.94 11.71 -11.16
N ASP A 96 13.30 10.59 -10.88
CA ASP A 96 11.99 10.26 -11.44
C ASP A 96 10.94 11.30 -11.06
N GLY A 97 10.08 11.68 -12.02
CA GLY A 97 9.11 12.76 -11.84
C GLY A 97 8.19 12.56 -10.65
N GLY A 98 8.27 13.48 -9.69
CA GLY A 98 7.45 13.52 -8.47
C GLY A 98 8.06 12.87 -7.24
N LEU A 99 9.19 12.14 -7.31
CA LEU A 99 9.82 11.57 -6.12
C LEU A 99 10.40 12.66 -5.21
N GLU A 100 11.03 13.68 -5.79
CA GLU A 100 11.52 14.84 -5.03
C GLU A 100 10.36 15.62 -4.39
N ASP A 101 9.23 15.76 -5.11
CA ASP A 101 8.04 16.44 -4.60
C ASP A 101 7.47 15.72 -3.35
N TYR A 102 7.50 14.37 -3.32
CA TYR A 102 7.20 13.62 -2.09
C TYR A 102 8.20 13.96 -0.98
N GLY A 103 9.49 13.92 -1.29
CA GLY A 103 10.57 14.16 -0.33
C GLY A 103 10.55 15.54 0.31
N LEU A 104 10.07 16.54 -0.42
CA LEU A 104 9.97 17.93 0.02
C LEU A 104 8.55 18.33 0.48
N ASN A 105 7.57 17.44 0.43
CA ASN A 105 6.15 17.72 0.71
C ASN A 105 5.55 18.84 -0.17
N THR A 106 5.93 18.84 -1.45
CA THR A 106 5.46 19.80 -2.48
C THR A 106 4.78 19.08 -3.65
N PRO A 107 3.82 18.18 -3.39
CA PRO A 107 3.18 17.39 -4.45
C PRO A 107 2.40 18.27 -5.41
N LYS A 108 2.48 17.96 -6.73
CA LYS A 108 1.85 18.73 -7.79
C LYS A 108 0.81 17.91 -8.54
N PRO A 109 -0.29 18.51 -9.02
CA PRO A 109 -1.34 17.81 -9.77
C PRO A 109 -0.87 17.15 -11.08
N ASN A 110 0.20 17.66 -11.69
CA ASN A 110 0.81 17.13 -12.91
C ASN A 110 1.97 16.14 -12.64
N SER A 111 2.19 15.73 -11.39
CA SER A 111 3.25 14.77 -11.03
C SER A 111 2.96 13.38 -11.56
N ASP A 112 3.93 12.77 -12.26
CA ASP A 112 3.85 11.40 -12.75
C ASP A 112 3.68 10.39 -11.60
N ALA A 113 4.39 10.56 -10.49
CA ALA A 113 4.30 9.64 -9.35
C ALA A 113 2.89 9.61 -8.74
N ILE A 114 2.22 10.77 -8.62
CA ILE A 114 0.83 10.86 -8.13
C ILE A 114 -0.12 10.27 -9.16
N ARG A 115 0.08 10.56 -10.45
CA ARG A 115 -0.74 10.02 -11.53
C ARG A 115 -0.68 8.50 -11.60
N PHE A 116 0.51 7.90 -11.49
CA PHE A 116 0.67 6.44 -11.53
C PHE A 116 0.02 5.77 -10.33
N LEU A 117 0.14 6.34 -9.13
CA LEU A 117 -0.53 5.84 -7.93
C LEU A 117 -2.06 5.88 -8.07
N TYR A 118 -2.60 7.01 -8.53
CA TYR A 118 -4.05 7.17 -8.73
C TYR A 118 -4.58 6.19 -9.78
N TYR A 119 -3.92 6.11 -10.94
CA TYR A 119 -4.30 5.22 -12.03
C TYR A 119 -4.28 3.76 -11.59
N ARG A 120 -3.23 3.35 -10.88
CA ARG A 120 -3.14 1.99 -10.35
C ARG A 120 -4.32 1.67 -9.43
N LEU A 121 -4.61 2.52 -8.47
CA LEU A 121 -5.72 2.32 -7.53
C LEU A 121 -7.08 2.21 -8.24
N ILE A 122 -7.38 3.11 -9.16
CA ILE A 122 -8.65 3.11 -9.91
C ILE A 122 -8.77 1.88 -10.83
N MET A 123 -7.68 1.50 -11.48
CA MET A 123 -7.64 0.31 -12.33
C MET A 123 -7.86 -0.97 -11.51
N ASP A 124 -7.19 -1.09 -10.38
CA ASP A 124 -7.29 -2.28 -9.52
C ASP A 124 -8.71 -2.41 -8.92
N VAL A 125 -9.36 -1.29 -8.56
CA VAL A 125 -10.80 -1.26 -8.23
C VAL A 125 -11.65 -1.79 -9.38
N SER A 126 -11.33 -1.44 -10.63
CA SER A 126 -12.07 -1.90 -11.79
C SER A 126 -11.95 -3.41 -12.02
N TYR A 127 -10.79 -4.02 -11.75
CA TYR A 127 -10.64 -5.47 -11.77
C TYR A 127 -11.53 -6.14 -10.72
N CYS A 128 -11.55 -5.59 -9.49
CA CYS A 128 -12.43 -6.10 -8.43
C CYS A 128 -13.91 -6.00 -8.82
N ASN A 129 -14.35 -4.84 -9.33
CA ASN A 129 -15.73 -4.67 -9.77
C ASN A 129 -16.10 -5.67 -10.88
N HIS A 130 -15.20 -5.86 -11.85
CA HIS A 130 -15.44 -6.81 -12.93
C HIS A 130 -15.64 -8.24 -12.39
N TYR A 131 -14.78 -8.70 -11.48
CA TYR A 131 -14.96 -10.02 -10.86
C TYR A 131 -16.29 -10.13 -10.10
N LEU A 132 -16.63 -9.12 -9.30
CA LEU A 132 -17.82 -9.13 -8.45
C LEU A 132 -19.14 -9.13 -9.24
N GLU A 133 -19.14 -8.69 -10.49
CA GLU A 133 -20.32 -8.67 -11.38
C GLU A 133 -20.47 -9.94 -12.21
N LEU A 134 -19.46 -10.80 -12.29
CA LEU A 134 -19.56 -12.05 -13.05
C LEU A 134 -20.55 -13.03 -12.41
N GLU A 135 -21.52 -13.50 -13.19
CA GLU A 135 -22.51 -14.48 -12.73
C GLU A 135 -21.85 -15.75 -12.16
N GLY A 136 -20.82 -16.26 -12.84
CA GLY A 136 -20.09 -17.45 -12.40
C GLY A 136 -19.32 -17.26 -11.08
N ALA A 137 -18.91 -16.05 -10.75
CA ALA A 137 -18.22 -15.75 -9.49
C ALA A 137 -19.17 -15.87 -8.28
N GLN A 138 -20.47 -15.68 -8.45
CA GLN A 138 -21.48 -15.74 -7.39
C GLN A 138 -21.58 -17.13 -6.71
N ALA A 139 -21.04 -18.16 -7.33
CA ALA A 139 -21.03 -19.52 -6.79
C ALA A 139 -20.03 -19.71 -5.64
N ASP A 140 -18.98 -18.86 -5.53
CA ASP A 140 -17.93 -18.95 -4.50
C ASP A 140 -17.95 -17.73 -3.57
N GLN A 141 -18.74 -17.83 -2.49
CA GLN A 141 -18.94 -16.74 -1.54
C GLN A 141 -17.64 -16.33 -0.82
N THR A 142 -16.70 -17.27 -0.64
CA THR A 142 -15.41 -16.96 -0.02
C THR A 142 -14.56 -16.10 -0.95
N LYS A 143 -14.43 -16.46 -2.23
CA LYS A 143 -13.70 -15.63 -3.19
C LYS A 143 -14.37 -14.27 -3.43
N LEU A 144 -15.70 -14.20 -3.41
CA LEU A 144 -16.41 -12.91 -3.46
C LEU A 144 -16.03 -12.04 -2.25
N ALA A 145 -16.00 -12.61 -1.05
CA ALA A 145 -15.63 -11.89 0.16
C ALA A 145 -14.17 -11.41 0.12
N GLU A 146 -13.26 -12.23 -0.40
CA GLU A 146 -11.86 -11.85 -0.59
C GLU A 146 -11.70 -10.68 -1.57
N VAL A 147 -12.39 -10.72 -2.72
CA VAL A 147 -12.32 -9.62 -3.69
C VAL A 147 -13.00 -8.36 -3.15
N ARG A 148 -14.08 -8.48 -2.37
CA ARG A 148 -14.67 -7.34 -1.64
C ARG A 148 -13.67 -6.75 -0.64
N PHE A 149 -12.94 -7.58 0.10
CA PHE A 149 -11.88 -7.12 0.98
C PHE A 149 -10.81 -6.35 0.22
N ILE A 150 -10.30 -6.88 -0.90
CA ILE A 150 -9.27 -6.20 -1.73
C ILE A 150 -9.80 -4.85 -2.23
N ARG A 151 -11.04 -4.79 -2.73
CA ARG A 151 -11.69 -3.55 -3.16
C ARG A 151 -11.81 -2.54 -2.02
N ALA A 152 -12.22 -2.99 -0.83
CA ALA A 152 -12.29 -2.14 0.36
C ALA A 152 -10.91 -1.60 0.77
N TYR A 153 -9.86 -2.43 0.68
CA TYR A 153 -8.48 -2.02 0.92
C TYR A 153 -8.02 -0.94 -0.07
N LEU A 154 -8.32 -1.08 -1.36
CA LEU A 154 -8.00 -0.09 -2.39
C LEU A 154 -8.73 1.23 -2.15
N TYR A 155 -10.02 1.19 -1.79
CA TYR A 155 -10.77 2.39 -1.42
C TYR A 155 -10.31 3.02 -0.10
N TYR A 156 -9.80 2.23 0.84
CA TYR A 156 -9.12 2.77 2.01
C TYR A 156 -7.88 3.59 1.61
N GLN A 157 -7.07 3.08 0.67
CA GLN A 157 -5.91 3.83 0.15
C GLN A 157 -6.35 5.11 -0.58
N LEU A 158 -7.42 5.05 -1.38
CA LEU A 158 -7.98 6.22 -2.04
C LEU A 158 -8.51 7.26 -1.04
N LEU A 159 -9.17 6.82 0.03
CA LEU A 159 -9.61 7.68 1.14
C LEU A 159 -8.43 8.36 1.84
N ASP A 160 -7.41 7.59 2.22
CA ASP A 160 -6.27 8.09 2.98
C ASP A 160 -5.40 9.06 2.17
N LEU A 161 -5.15 8.72 0.90
CA LEU A 161 -4.24 9.46 0.04
C LEU A 161 -4.89 10.66 -0.66
N PHE A 162 -6.16 10.55 -1.07
CA PHE A 162 -6.85 11.55 -1.91
C PHE A 162 -8.11 12.16 -1.28
N GLY A 163 -8.67 11.53 -0.27
CA GLY A 163 -9.81 12.01 0.51
C GLY A 163 -11.15 11.96 -0.22
N ASP A 164 -11.26 12.55 -1.42
CA ASP A 164 -12.48 12.59 -2.25
C ASP A 164 -12.18 12.20 -3.71
N PRO A 165 -11.71 10.96 -3.95
CA PRO A 165 -11.38 10.46 -5.29
C PRO A 165 -12.63 10.10 -6.09
N SER A 166 -12.43 9.68 -7.35
CA SER A 166 -13.47 9.00 -8.12
C SER A 166 -13.98 7.76 -7.38
N PHE A 167 -15.31 7.59 -7.34
CA PHE A 167 -15.94 6.41 -6.79
C PHE A 167 -16.64 5.63 -7.90
N ILE A 168 -16.26 4.37 -8.08
CA ILE A 168 -16.73 3.48 -9.14
C ILE A 168 -17.39 2.27 -8.45
N PRO A 169 -18.71 2.34 -8.17
CA PRO A 169 -19.41 1.27 -7.45
C PRO A 169 -19.56 -0.02 -8.25
N ALA A 170 -19.57 0.11 -9.60
CA ALA A 170 -19.83 -0.96 -10.55
C ALA A 170 -19.21 -0.64 -11.91
N ILE A 171 -19.12 -1.63 -12.81
CA ILE A 171 -18.71 -1.41 -14.20
C ILE A 171 -19.78 -0.53 -14.89
N SER A 172 -19.35 0.56 -15.50
CA SER A 172 -20.22 1.54 -16.15
C SER A 172 -19.52 2.21 -17.34
N THR A 173 -20.30 2.62 -18.32
CA THR A 173 -19.85 3.49 -19.42
C THR A 173 -19.97 4.98 -19.08
N GLU A 174 -20.57 5.31 -17.93
CA GLU A 174 -20.69 6.68 -17.47
C GLU A 174 -19.39 7.14 -16.82
N MET A 175 -19.07 8.42 -16.97
CA MET A 175 -17.93 9.04 -16.30
C MET A 175 -18.12 8.96 -14.78
N PRO A 176 -17.13 8.46 -14.02
CA PRO A 176 -17.24 8.34 -12.58
C PRO A 176 -17.42 9.71 -11.91
N ARG A 177 -18.16 9.74 -10.81
CA ARG A 177 -18.30 10.90 -9.94
C ARG A 177 -17.39 10.77 -8.73
N GLN A 178 -17.01 11.89 -8.09
CA GLN A 178 -16.29 11.86 -6.83
C GLN A 178 -17.14 11.28 -5.69
N ALA A 179 -16.48 10.80 -4.66
CA ALA A 179 -17.11 10.11 -3.53
C ALA A 179 -18.16 10.97 -2.82
N HIS A 180 -17.95 12.30 -2.70
CA HIS A 180 -18.93 13.20 -2.10
C HIS A 180 -20.32 13.14 -2.76
N ALA A 181 -20.37 12.88 -4.09
CA ALA A 181 -21.63 12.83 -4.84
C ALA A 181 -22.54 11.66 -4.43
N TYR A 182 -22.01 10.70 -3.69
CA TYR A 182 -22.74 9.55 -3.14
C TYR A 182 -23.10 9.74 -1.65
N SER A 183 -22.69 10.86 -1.04
CA SER A 183 -23.07 11.18 0.33
C SER A 183 -24.55 11.58 0.41
N GLU A 184 -25.26 11.07 1.42
CA GLU A 184 -26.65 11.46 1.69
C GLU A 184 -26.81 12.97 1.98
N LYS A 185 -25.72 13.65 2.36
CA LYS A 185 -25.67 15.09 2.63
C LYS A 185 -25.55 15.93 1.36
N PHE A 186 -25.14 15.33 0.24
CA PHE A 186 -24.91 16.03 -1.01
C PHE A 186 -26.23 16.36 -1.73
N GLN A 187 -26.39 17.61 -2.16
CA GLN A 187 -27.53 18.10 -2.92
C GLN A 187 -27.03 18.91 -4.12
N GLU A 188 -27.36 18.46 -5.34
CA GLU A 188 -26.86 19.07 -6.60
C GLU A 188 -27.22 20.57 -6.76
N SER A 189 -28.29 21.03 -6.09
CA SER A 189 -28.73 22.44 -6.13
C SER A 189 -27.99 23.35 -5.14
N THR A 190 -27.12 22.79 -4.30
CA THR A 190 -26.42 23.55 -3.25
C THR A 190 -24.99 23.83 -3.68
N ASN A 191 -24.54 25.07 -3.47
CA ASN A 191 -23.15 25.46 -3.74
C ASN A 191 -22.30 25.18 -2.51
N TYR A 192 -21.51 24.10 -2.54
CA TYR A 192 -20.60 23.71 -1.49
C TYR A 192 -19.19 24.27 -1.73
N SER A 193 -18.48 24.60 -0.67
CA SER A 193 -17.03 24.80 -0.72
C SER A 193 -16.33 23.47 -0.98
N ARG A 194 -15.13 23.50 -1.53
CA ARG A 194 -14.32 22.28 -1.77
C ARG A 194 -13.96 21.56 -0.47
N ALA A 195 -13.80 22.30 0.63
CA ALA A 195 -13.57 21.71 1.95
C ALA A 195 -14.79 20.92 2.46
N GLU A 196 -16.02 21.38 2.19
CA GLU A 196 -17.24 20.64 2.51
C GLU A 196 -17.38 19.40 1.63
N LEU A 197 -17.08 19.47 0.33
CA LEU A 197 -17.08 18.31 -0.56
C LEU A 197 -16.06 17.27 -0.12
N LEU A 198 -14.83 17.66 0.21
CA LEU A 198 -13.79 16.77 0.75
C LEU A 198 -14.24 16.07 2.04
N ALA A 199 -14.90 16.79 2.94
CA ALA A 199 -15.42 16.21 4.18
C ALA A 199 -16.53 15.19 3.92
N MET A 200 -17.45 15.48 2.99
CA MET A 200 -18.50 14.55 2.57
C MET A 200 -17.92 13.29 1.90
N GLY A 201 -16.94 13.44 1.02
CA GLY A 201 -16.27 12.32 0.36
C GLY A 201 -15.55 11.42 1.34
N ARG A 202 -14.82 11.99 2.30
CA ARG A 202 -14.15 11.25 3.38
C ARG A 202 -15.13 10.47 4.25
N GLU A 203 -16.22 11.12 4.69
CA GLU A 203 -17.23 10.48 5.52
C GLU A 203 -17.93 9.34 4.77
N PHE A 204 -18.29 9.56 3.50
CA PHE A 204 -18.88 8.53 2.65
C PHE A 204 -17.95 7.34 2.51
N LEU A 205 -16.69 7.54 2.12
CA LEU A 205 -15.73 6.46 1.90
C LEU A 205 -15.38 5.73 3.19
N PHE A 206 -15.22 6.45 4.31
CA PHE A 206 -15.00 5.81 5.61
C PHE A 206 -16.13 4.82 5.94
N ASN A 207 -17.38 5.27 5.84
CA ASN A 207 -18.53 4.42 6.11
C ASN A 207 -18.64 3.26 5.11
N TRP A 208 -18.37 3.51 3.84
CA TRP A 208 -18.41 2.51 2.79
C TRP A 208 -17.36 1.43 3.02
N VAL A 209 -16.11 1.79 3.28
CA VAL A 209 -15.02 0.84 3.55
C VAL A 209 -15.32 -0.01 4.79
N VAL A 210 -15.78 0.62 5.88
CA VAL A 210 -16.18 -0.11 7.10
C VAL A 210 -17.29 -1.12 6.81
N ASN A 211 -18.30 -0.73 6.04
CA ASN A 211 -19.42 -1.61 5.69
C ASN A 211 -18.95 -2.77 4.79
N GLU A 212 -18.16 -2.51 3.74
CA GLU A 212 -17.62 -3.55 2.87
C GLU A 212 -16.81 -4.60 3.64
N LEU A 213 -15.93 -4.15 4.54
CA LEU A 213 -15.13 -5.06 5.37
C LEU A 213 -16.00 -5.90 6.31
N LYS A 214 -17.03 -5.31 6.94
CA LYS A 214 -17.97 -6.02 7.82
C LYS A 214 -18.86 -7.01 7.09
N GLU A 215 -19.25 -6.69 5.86
CA GLU A 215 -20.05 -7.59 5.03
C GLU A 215 -19.21 -8.71 4.41
N ALA A 216 -17.91 -8.48 4.16
CA ALA A 216 -17.00 -9.52 3.70
C ALA A 216 -16.63 -10.51 4.82
N GLU A 217 -16.40 -10.01 6.06
CA GLU A 217 -15.89 -10.79 7.22
C GLU A 217 -16.57 -12.16 7.40
N PRO A 218 -17.91 -12.30 7.41
CA PRO A 218 -18.54 -13.58 7.69
C PRO A 218 -18.20 -14.71 6.72
N ASN A 219 -17.90 -14.38 5.47
CA ASN A 219 -17.63 -15.33 4.39
C ASN A 219 -16.13 -15.57 4.13
N LEU A 220 -15.25 -14.82 4.79
CA LEU A 220 -13.81 -15.07 4.74
C LEU A 220 -13.45 -16.33 5.53
N MET A 221 -12.33 -16.94 5.16
CA MET A 221 -11.75 -18.10 5.88
C MET A 221 -11.46 -17.74 7.34
N GLU A 222 -11.47 -18.76 8.21
CA GLU A 222 -11.03 -18.58 9.60
C GLU A 222 -9.52 -18.23 9.65
N PRO A 223 -9.09 -17.41 10.64
CA PRO A 223 -7.71 -16.99 10.77
C PRO A 223 -6.77 -18.16 10.96
N GLN A 224 -5.86 -18.34 10.03
CA GLN A 224 -4.86 -19.41 10.10
C GLN A 224 -3.58 -19.00 9.37
N PRO A 225 -2.43 -18.93 10.09
CA PRO A 225 -1.13 -18.78 9.45
C PRO A 225 -0.87 -19.91 8.47
N LYS A 226 -0.33 -19.57 7.30
CA LYS A 226 -0.02 -20.48 6.21
C LYS A 226 1.42 -20.28 5.79
N THR A 227 1.96 -21.23 5.06
CA THR A 227 3.30 -21.18 4.47
C THR A 227 3.21 -21.27 2.95
N ASP A 228 4.30 -21.04 2.26
CA ASP A 228 4.42 -21.18 0.80
C ASP A 228 4.08 -22.58 0.26
N LYS A 229 3.92 -23.57 1.15
CA LYS A 229 3.50 -24.96 0.82
C LYS A 229 1.98 -25.14 0.83
N ASP A 230 1.25 -24.22 1.39
CA ASP A 230 -0.20 -24.27 1.50
C ASP A 230 -0.85 -23.66 0.24
N ALA A 231 -1.84 -24.33 -0.33
CA ALA A 231 -2.51 -23.88 -1.56
C ALA A 231 -3.24 -22.52 -1.41
N ASP A 232 -3.58 -22.17 -0.19
CA ASP A 232 -4.28 -20.92 0.15
C ASP A 232 -3.32 -19.84 0.71
N TYR A 233 -2.00 -20.04 0.61
CA TYR A 233 -1.03 -19.04 1.02
C TYR A 233 -1.19 -17.76 0.18
N GLY A 234 -1.14 -16.60 0.84
CA GLY A 234 -1.40 -15.31 0.20
C GLY A 234 -2.86 -14.90 0.11
N ARG A 235 -3.83 -15.79 0.37
CA ARG A 235 -5.25 -15.45 0.41
C ARG A 235 -5.64 -14.83 1.75
N VAL A 236 -6.47 -13.80 1.70
CA VAL A 236 -6.95 -13.09 2.90
C VAL A 236 -7.95 -13.93 3.68
N ASP A 237 -7.95 -13.72 5.00
CA ASP A 237 -8.88 -14.35 5.94
C ASP A 237 -9.51 -13.30 6.89
N LYS A 238 -10.27 -13.74 7.89
CA LYS A 238 -10.92 -12.82 8.83
C LYS A 238 -9.94 -11.93 9.59
N ALA A 239 -8.70 -12.38 9.84
CA ALA A 239 -7.71 -11.55 10.53
C ALA A 239 -7.31 -10.34 9.67
N ALA A 240 -7.26 -10.47 8.34
CA ALA A 240 -7.03 -9.35 7.44
C ALA A 240 -8.15 -8.30 7.55
N ALA A 241 -9.43 -8.74 7.56
CA ALA A 241 -10.56 -7.84 7.74
C ALA A 241 -10.54 -7.16 9.12
N TRP A 242 -10.21 -7.88 10.18
CA TRP A 242 -10.10 -7.32 11.53
C TRP A 242 -8.96 -6.29 11.64
N LEU A 243 -7.79 -6.58 11.09
CA LEU A 243 -6.67 -5.65 11.10
C LEU A 243 -7.00 -4.38 10.33
N MET A 244 -7.63 -4.51 9.16
CA MET A 244 -8.07 -3.36 8.37
C MET A 244 -9.15 -2.54 9.10
N LEU A 245 -10.15 -3.17 9.72
CA LEU A 245 -11.14 -2.47 10.54
C LEU A 245 -10.48 -1.74 11.71
N SER A 246 -9.51 -2.37 12.38
CA SER A 246 -8.71 -1.70 13.41
C SER A 246 -8.00 -0.46 12.87
N ARG A 247 -7.32 -0.56 11.71
CA ARG A 247 -6.60 0.54 11.06
C ARG A 247 -7.55 1.68 10.64
N VAL A 248 -8.69 1.35 10.04
CA VAL A 248 -9.69 2.34 9.59
C VAL A 248 -10.27 3.09 10.78
N TYR A 249 -10.65 2.39 11.84
CA TYR A 249 -11.16 3.01 13.06
C TYR A 249 -10.10 3.81 13.82
N LEU A 250 -8.85 3.35 13.84
CA LEU A 250 -7.74 4.08 14.43
C LEU A 250 -7.55 5.47 13.77
N ASN A 251 -7.78 5.56 12.45
CA ASN A 251 -7.64 6.80 11.68
C ASN A 251 -8.95 7.59 11.50
N ALA A 252 -10.07 7.17 12.13
CA ALA A 252 -11.39 7.77 11.90
C ALA A 252 -11.45 9.28 12.22
N GLY A 253 -10.70 9.75 13.23
CA GLY A 253 -10.61 11.17 13.54
C GLY A 253 -10.08 12.01 12.38
N THR A 254 -9.09 11.49 11.63
CA THR A 254 -8.56 12.15 10.44
C THR A 254 -9.62 12.29 9.35
N TYR A 255 -10.41 11.26 9.12
CA TYR A 255 -11.39 11.26 8.03
C TYR A 255 -12.65 12.02 8.35
N LEU A 256 -13.17 11.90 9.59
CA LEU A 256 -14.46 12.44 10.00
C LEU A 256 -14.35 13.87 10.56
N ASN A 257 -13.26 14.20 11.25
CA ASN A 257 -13.10 15.44 11.98
C ASN A 257 -11.93 16.29 11.48
N ASN A 258 -11.18 15.82 10.47
CA ASN A 258 -9.91 16.42 10.04
C ASN A 258 -8.94 16.67 11.22
N ASP A 259 -9.04 15.85 12.25
CA ASP A 259 -8.23 15.89 13.47
C ASP A 259 -8.08 14.44 13.99
N GLY A 260 -6.90 13.87 13.78
CA GLY A 260 -6.66 12.46 14.11
C GLY A 260 -6.81 12.14 15.59
N GLN A 261 -6.60 13.12 16.47
CA GLN A 261 -6.74 12.95 17.91
C GLN A 261 -8.20 13.08 18.40
N ASN A 262 -9.08 13.67 17.60
CA ASN A 262 -10.51 13.75 17.86
C ASN A 262 -11.24 12.55 17.20
N ASN A 263 -11.02 11.37 17.74
CA ASN A 263 -11.51 10.11 17.17
C ASN A 263 -12.55 9.45 18.12
N PRO A 264 -13.78 9.24 17.67
CA PRO A 264 -14.82 8.60 18.49
C PRO A 264 -14.72 7.05 18.52
N TYR A 265 -13.82 6.43 17.75
CA TYR A 265 -13.77 4.97 17.51
C TYR A 265 -12.52 4.28 18.11
N TRP A 266 -11.90 4.86 19.15
CA TRP A 266 -10.75 4.21 19.80
C TRP A 266 -11.08 2.83 20.38
N ALA A 267 -12.29 2.65 20.93
CA ALA A 267 -12.72 1.38 21.49
C ALA A 267 -12.90 0.30 20.42
N GLU A 268 -13.47 0.66 19.27
CA GLU A 268 -13.62 -0.23 18.11
C GLU A 268 -12.25 -0.59 17.52
N ALA A 269 -11.35 0.37 17.39
CA ALA A 269 -9.97 0.12 16.92
C ALA A 269 -9.28 -0.91 17.82
N LEU A 270 -9.38 -0.75 19.16
CA LEU A 270 -8.84 -1.71 20.12
C LEU A 270 -9.50 -3.08 19.98
N SER A 271 -10.83 -3.13 19.93
CA SER A 271 -11.58 -4.38 19.86
C SER A 271 -11.20 -5.23 18.65
N TYR A 272 -11.04 -4.61 17.47
CA TYR A 272 -10.63 -5.31 16.26
C TYR A 272 -9.14 -5.71 16.28
N ALA A 273 -8.27 -4.89 16.85
CA ALA A 273 -6.87 -5.26 17.06
C ALA A 273 -6.74 -6.48 18.00
N GLU A 274 -7.52 -6.51 19.09
CA GLU A 274 -7.55 -7.64 20.03
C GLU A 274 -8.09 -8.93 19.39
N LYS A 275 -9.02 -8.86 18.43
CA LYS A 275 -9.41 -10.06 17.66
C LYS A 275 -8.22 -10.67 16.91
N VAL A 276 -7.36 -9.84 16.31
CA VAL A 276 -6.14 -10.32 15.64
C VAL A 276 -5.15 -10.90 16.64
N ILE A 277 -4.86 -10.19 17.74
CA ILE A 277 -3.91 -10.62 18.77
C ILE A 277 -4.33 -11.96 19.40
N ASN A 278 -5.65 -12.19 19.56
CA ASN A 278 -6.20 -13.41 20.14
C ASN A 278 -6.48 -14.52 19.09
N SER A 279 -6.14 -14.31 17.83
CA SER A 279 -6.26 -15.31 16.76
C SER A 279 -5.09 -16.30 16.78
N SER A 280 -5.01 -17.12 15.75
CA SER A 280 -3.86 -18.02 15.53
C SER A 280 -2.60 -17.31 15.03
N TYR A 281 -2.71 -16.08 14.53
CA TYR A 281 -1.54 -15.27 14.17
C TYR A 281 -0.82 -14.77 15.43
N SER A 282 0.50 -14.58 15.33
CA SER A 282 1.31 -14.21 16.50
C SER A 282 2.63 -13.61 16.06
N LEU A 283 3.26 -12.83 16.91
CA LEU A 283 4.62 -12.35 16.69
C LEU A 283 5.58 -13.52 16.49
N PHE A 284 6.47 -13.38 15.52
CA PHE A 284 7.56 -14.33 15.31
C PHE A 284 8.71 -14.01 16.26
N ASP A 285 9.09 -14.96 17.11
CA ASP A 285 10.09 -14.81 18.16
C ASP A 285 11.12 -15.94 18.16
N ASP A 286 12.10 -15.88 19.07
CA ASP A 286 13.19 -16.87 19.18
C ASP A 286 12.70 -18.30 19.34
N SER A 287 11.55 -18.53 19.97
CA SER A 287 11.01 -19.88 20.17
C SER A 287 10.59 -20.58 18.88
N LYS A 288 10.30 -19.79 17.84
CA LYS A 288 9.86 -20.25 16.54
C LYS A 288 10.97 -20.33 15.50
N MET A 289 12.14 -19.75 15.78
CA MET A 289 13.29 -19.79 14.88
C MET A 289 13.87 -21.21 14.77
N SER A 290 14.24 -21.58 13.53
CA SER A 290 14.98 -22.83 13.27
C SER A 290 16.39 -22.80 13.90
N ALA A 291 16.97 -23.96 14.13
CA ALA A 291 18.33 -24.11 14.63
C ALA A 291 19.35 -23.54 13.62
N GLU A 292 19.11 -23.73 12.33
CA GLU A 292 19.94 -23.23 11.24
C GLU A 292 19.96 -21.69 11.20
N ALA A 293 18.81 -21.04 11.28
CA ALA A 293 18.71 -19.58 11.29
C ALA A 293 19.47 -18.99 12.50
N LYS A 294 19.33 -19.60 13.68
CA LYS A 294 20.09 -19.20 14.87
C LYS A 294 21.59 -19.40 14.70
N ALA A 295 22.01 -20.52 14.13
CA ALA A 295 23.43 -20.81 13.86
C ALA A 295 24.04 -19.82 12.85
N ASN A 296 23.25 -19.33 11.89
CA ASN A 296 23.64 -18.30 10.94
C ASN A 296 23.64 -16.88 11.54
N GLY A 297 23.26 -16.72 12.81
CA GLY A 297 23.34 -15.45 13.55
C GLY A 297 22.17 -14.50 13.32
N TYR A 298 21.11 -14.96 12.66
CA TYR A 298 19.91 -14.15 12.44
C TYR A 298 19.11 -13.95 13.73
N LYS A 299 18.29 -12.91 13.73
CA LYS A 299 17.35 -12.54 14.79
C LYS A 299 15.91 -12.70 14.29
N PRO A 300 14.90 -12.82 15.17
CA PRO A 300 13.51 -13.00 14.74
C PRO A 300 13.05 -11.95 13.72
N TYR A 301 13.41 -10.69 13.93
CA TYR A 301 13.00 -9.60 13.04
C TYR A 301 13.59 -9.73 11.64
N ASP A 302 14.82 -10.27 11.49
CA ASP A 302 15.45 -10.46 10.17
C ASP A 302 14.64 -11.39 9.27
N LEU A 303 14.09 -12.47 9.85
CA LEU A 303 13.43 -13.53 9.09
C LEU A 303 12.13 -13.06 8.42
N LEU A 304 11.52 -11.98 8.92
CA LEU A 304 10.35 -11.35 8.29
C LEU A 304 10.67 -10.77 6.90
N PHE A 305 11.94 -10.44 6.66
CA PHE A 305 12.40 -9.67 5.49
C PHE A 305 13.47 -10.41 4.68
N MET A 306 13.45 -11.74 4.71
CA MET A 306 14.38 -12.63 3.98
C MET A 306 13.67 -13.38 2.85
N GLY A 307 14.43 -13.84 1.85
CA GLY A 307 13.91 -14.50 0.65
C GLY A 307 13.07 -15.76 0.91
N ASP A 308 13.24 -16.40 2.06
CA ASP A 308 12.49 -17.60 2.46
C ASP A 308 11.40 -17.30 3.51
N ASN A 309 10.92 -16.03 3.62
CA ASN A 309 9.98 -15.63 4.67
C ASN A 309 8.61 -16.33 4.60
N GLY A 310 8.22 -16.87 3.45
CA GLY A 310 7.05 -17.74 3.29
C GLY A 310 7.20 -19.10 3.99
N SER A 311 8.44 -19.58 4.23
CA SER A 311 8.71 -20.94 4.74
C SER A 311 9.63 -21.02 5.97
N ASN A 312 10.29 -19.93 6.37
CA ASN A 312 11.24 -19.93 7.50
C ASN A 312 10.56 -19.87 8.89
N GLY A 313 9.24 -19.88 8.94
CA GLY A 313 8.41 -19.81 10.14
C GLY A 313 7.87 -18.41 10.45
N SER A 314 8.41 -17.34 9.85
CA SER A 314 7.95 -15.96 10.08
C SER A 314 6.58 -15.67 9.47
N SER A 315 6.09 -16.51 8.56
CA SER A 315 4.73 -16.45 8.01
C SER A 315 3.62 -16.55 9.07
N CYS A 316 3.92 -17.01 10.29
CA CYS A 316 2.99 -16.95 11.42
C CYS A 316 2.60 -15.51 11.80
N GLU A 317 3.36 -14.50 11.36
CA GLU A 317 3.06 -13.08 11.52
C GLU A 317 2.37 -12.48 10.26
N ALA A 318 2.48 -13.14 9.09
CA ALA A 318 2.00 -12.66 7.81
C ALA A 318 0.48 -12.88 7.66
N ILE A 319 -0.32 -11.85 7.86
CA ILE A 319 -1.78 -11.90 7.70
C ILE A 319 -2.19 -11.76 6.24
N PHE A 320 -1.51 -10.88 5.50
CA PHE A 320 -1.70 -10.73 4.05
C PHE A 320 -0.35 -10.53 3.38
N PRO A 321 0.34 -11.62 3.01
CA PRO A 321 1.54 -11.54 2.20
C PRO A 321 1.19 -11.33 0.73
N LEU A 322 1.93 -10.45 0.06
CA LEU A 322 1.94 -10.30 -1.40
C LEU A 322 3.08 -11.16 -1.94
N LEU A 323 2.74 -12.14 -2.78
CA LEU A 323 3.64 -13.25 -3.09
C LEU A 323 4.64 -12.92 -4.20
N GLN A 324 5.90 -13.33 -3.99
CA GLN A 324 6.98 -13.31 -4.97
C GLN A 324 7.77 -14.61 -4.89
N ASP A 325 8.13 -15.21 -6.03
CA ASP A 325 8.92 -16.45 -6.09
C ASP A 325 10.11 -16.37 -7.05
N GLY A 326 10.40 -15.17 -7.54
CA GLY A 326 11.50 -14.92 -8.47
C GLY A 326 11.32 -15.52 -9.88
N LYS A 327 10.30 -16.34 -10.12
CA LYS A 327 10.07 -17.03 -11.40
C LYS A 327 8.76 -16.69 -12.06
N VAL A 328 7.65 -17.06 -11.41
CA VAL A 328 6.29 -16.85 -11.92
C VAL A 328 5.74 -15.53 -11.41
N THR A 329 5.78 -15.33 -10.10
CA THR A 329 5.39 -14.09 -9.44
C THR A 329 6.62 -13.20 -9.24
N LYS A 330 6.96 -12.41 -10.25
CA LYS A 330 8.10 -11.50 -10.25
C LYS A 330 7.75 -10.16 -10.87
N ALA A 331 8.29 -9.09 -10.31
CA ALA A 331 8.06 -7.74 -10.78
C ALA A 331 9.20 -6.80 -10.38
N TRP A 332 9.59 -5.89 -11.27
CA TRP A 332 10.60 -4.87 -10.99
C TRP A 332 10.18 -3.89 -9.90
N GLY A 333 8.89 -3.58 -9.82
CA GLY A 333 8.31 -2.70 -8.79
C GLY A 333 7.69 -3.45 -7.60
N GLY A 334 7.77 -4.79 -7.57
CA GLY A 334 7.38 -5.61 -6.43
C GLY A 334 8.47 -5.66 -5.35
N SER A 335 8.65 -6.81 -4.70
CA SER A 335 9.66 -6.97 -3.64
C SER A 335 11.09 -6.74 -4.13
N MET A 336 11.37 -6.92 -5.43
CA MET A 336 12.64 -6.56 -6.04
C MET A 336 13.02 -5.10 -5.79
N PHE A 337 12.04 -4.18 -5.87
CA PHE A 337 12.26 -2.76 -5.56
C PHE A 337 12.76 -2.55 -4.12
N PHE A 338 12.16 -3.22 -3.15
CA PHE A 338 12.54 -3.06 -1.73
C PHE A 338 13.94 -3.58 -1.46
N VAL A 339 14.34 -4.66 -2.10
CA VAL A 339 15.71 -5.19 -1.98
C VAL A 339 16.70 -4.29 -2.72
N ALA A 340 16.49 -4.09 -4.02
CA ALA A 340 17.51 -3.47 -4.87
C ALA A 340 17.68 -1.97 -4.65
N ALA A 341 16.61 -1.23 -4.31
CA ALA A 341 16.68 0.21 -4.11
C ALA A 341 17.51 0.62 -2.87
N MET A 342 17.70 -0.29 -1.93
CA MET A 342 18.43 -0.04 -0.67
C MET A 342 19.87 -0.60 -0.69
N TRP A 343 20.28 -1.25 -1.76
CA TRP A 343 21.58 -1.88 -1.87
C TRP A 343 22.42 -1.28 -3.01
N ASP A 344 23.73 -1.30 -2.85
CA ASP A 344 24.69 -1.00 -3.89
C ASP A 344 25.89 -1.99 -3.91
N ALA A 345 26.72 -1.91 -4.95
CA ALA A 345 27.88 -2.79 -5.10
C ALA A 345 28.91 -2.65 -3.98
N ASN A 346 29.00 -1.48 -3.33
CA ASN A 346 29.96 -1.27 -2.24
C ASN A 346 29.56 -2.07 -0.99
N MET A 347 28.26 -2.16 -0.72
CA MET A 347 27.73 -2.95 0.40
C MET A 347 28.05 -4.43 0.20
N ALA A 348 27.77 -4.98 -0.99
CA ALA A 348 28.12 -6.36 -1.33
C ALA A 348 29.61 -6.66 -1.19
N THR A 349 30.47 -5.76 -1.67
CA THR A 349 31.94 -5.90 -1.58
C THR A 349 32.43 -5.97 -0.13
N VAL A 350 31.87 -5.17 0.74
CA VAL A 350 32.29 -5.11 2.16
C VAL A 350 31.75 -6.28 2.98
N THR A 351 30.52 -6.69 2.74
CA THR A 351 29.89 -7.77 3.51
C THR A 351 30.29 -9.16 3.02
N GLY A 352 30.85 -9.29 1.80
CA GLY A 352 31.08 -10.57 1.15
C GLY A 352 29.79 -11.34 0.85
N LYS A 353 28.65 -10.69 1.03
CA LYS A 353 27.31 -11.19 0.68
C LYS A 353 26.80 -10.34 -0.45
N ASP A 354 26.49 -10.96 -1.57
CA ASP A 354 25.69 -10.28 -2.59
C ASP A 354 24.39 -9.77 -1.94
N ALA A 355 23.89 -8.64 -2.43
CA ALA A 355 22.60 -8.10 -2.03
C ALA A 355 21.45 -9.02 -2.43
N ALA A 356 21.78 -10.31 -2.62
CA ALA A 356 20.84 -11.35 -3.00
C ALA A 356 20.17 -11.14 -4.35
N THR A 357 20.72 -10.30 -5.17
CA THR A 357 20.40 -10.23 -6.59
C THR A 357 21.70 -10.08 -7.37
N THR A 358 21.80 -10.66 -8.55
CA THR A 358 22.98 -10.56 -9.43
C THR A 358 23.26 -9.13 -9.90
N GLN A 359 22.30 -8.22 -9.72
CA GLN A 359 22.43 -6.82 -10.15
C GLN A 359 23.03 -5.89 -9.08
N ASN A 360 23.55 -6.40 -7.99
CA ASN A 360 24.26 -5.64 -6.95
C ASN A 360 23.52 -4.40 -6.40
N GLY A 361 22.19 -4.38 -6.53
CA GLY A 361 21.36 -3.26 -6.11
C GLY A 361 21.32 -2.10 -7.10
N TRP A 362 20.29 -1.26 -6.94
CA TRP A 362 20.07 -0.09 -7.81
C TRP A 362 20.46 1.21 -7.13
N SER A 363 20.72 1.18 -5.83
CA SER A 363 20.84 2.38 -4.99
C SER A 363 19.60 3.26 -5.07
N GLY A 364 19.48 4.27 -4.25
CA GLY A 364 18.42 5.28 -4.36
C GLY A 364 17.74 5.60 -3.05
N MET A 365 17.32 4.62 -2.27
CA MET A 365 16.61 4.83 -1.01
C MET A 365 17.59 5.01 0.16
N ARG A 366 17.36 6.04 1.00
CA ARG A 366 18.14 6.33 2.20
C ARG A 366 17.22 6.72 3.33
N CYS A 367 17.70 6.47 4.55
CA CYS A 367 17.02 6.86 5.77
C CYS A 367 17.28 8.33 6.09
N ARG A 368 16.26 9.05 6.52
CA ARG A 368 16.45 10.35 7.14
C ARG A 368 17.10 10.21 8.52
N PRO A 369 17.82 11.22 9.00
CA PRO A 369 18.39 11.20 10.35
C PRO A 369 17.34 10.90 11.42
N GLN A 370 16.12 11.39 11.26
CA GLN A 370 15.02 11.25 12.21
C GLN A 370 14.58 9.79 12.41
N LEU A 371 14.67 8.95 11.38
CA LEU A 371 14.48 7.51 11.57
C LEU A 371 15.60 6.89 12.41
N VAL A 372 16.85 7.25 12.14
CA VAL A 372 18.01 6.74 12.90
C VAL A 372 17.92 7.16 14.37
N GLU A 373 17.41 8.36 14.67
CA GLU A 373 17.16 8.86 16.04
C GLU A 373 16.19 7.99 16.85
N LYS A 374 15.31 7.21 16.18
CA LYS A 374 14.42 6.29 16.90
C LYS A 374 15.17 5.13 17.56
N PHE A 375 16.40 4.84 17.13
CA PHE A 375 17.22 3.72 17.59
C PHE A 375 18.40 4.15 18.48
N THR A 376 18.84 5.40 18.39
CA THR A 376 19.98 5.90 19.16
C THR A 376 19.84 7.39 19.48
N SER A 377 20.30 7.79 20.65
CA SER A 377 20.41 9.21 21.03
C SER A 377 21.60 9.92 20.34
N ASN A 378 22.47 9.18 19.66
CA ASN A 378 23.61 9.72 18.93
C ASN A 378 23.63 9.14 17.49
N PRO A 379 22.77 9.62 16.57
CA PRO A 379 22.68 9.09 15.21
C PRO A 379 24.00 9.21 14.42
N ALA A 380 24.85 10.18 14.72
CA ALA A 380 26.16 10.33 14.12
C ALA A 380 27.09 9.12 14.42
N SER A 381 26.82 8.35 15.47
CA SER A 381 27.60 7.14 15.77
C SER A 381 27.42 6.02 14.77
N TYR A 382 26.38 6.08 13.92
CA TYR A 382 26.13 5.10 12.86
C TYR A 382 26.90 5.42 11.57
N VAL A 383 27.39 6.66 11.42
CA VAL A 383 28.21 7.05 10.26
C VAL A 383 29.48 6.19 10.22
N ASP A 384 29.86 5.76 9.02
CA ASP A 384 31.01 4.90 8.73
C ASP A 384 31.00 3.53 9.46
N LYS A 385 29.80 2.99 9.76
CA LYS A 385 29.59 1.68 10.37
C LYS A 385 28.87 0.71 9.45
N THR A 386 29.26 -0.58 9.52
CA THR A 386 28.52 -1.68 8.89
C THR A 386 27.24 -2.01 9.67
N ALA A 387 26.35 -2.81 9.08
CA ALA A 387 25.12 -3.24 9.76
C ALA A 387 25.42 -4.07 11.01
N GLU A 388 26.43 -4.93 10.97
CA GLU A 388 26.87 -5.75 12.12
C GLU A 388 27.43 -4.87 13.25
N GLU A 389 28.24 -3.85 12.91
CA GLU A 389 28.79 -2.91 13.91
C GLU A 389 27.66 -2.10 14.56
N ILE A 390 26.68 -1.61 13.79
CA ILE A 390 25.52 -0.86 14.29
C ILE A 390 24.68 -1.75 15.21
N ARG A 391 24.38 -2.97 14.78
CA ARG A 391 23.62 -3.93 15.60
C ARG A 391 24.34 -4.27 16.91
N ALA A 392 25.66 -4.42 16.89
CA ALA A 392 26.43 -4.67 18.10
C ALA A 392 26.43 -3.49 19.10
N MET A 393 26.18 -2.28 18.63
CA MET A 393 26.03 -1.06 19.45
C MET A 393 24.59 -0.84 19.93
N SER A 394 23.60 -1.48 19.32
CA SER A 394 22.19 -1.29 19.61
C SER A 394 21.69 -2.27 20.68
N THR A 395 20.69 -1.82 21.46
CA THR A 395 19.90 -2.67 22.35
C THR A 395 18.55 -3.07 21.70
N ASP A 396 18.43 -2.91 20.37
CA ASP A 396 17.23 -3.19 19.60
C ASP A 396 17.62 -3.88 18.29
N ASP A 397 17.21 -5.12 18.10
CA ASP A 397 17.58 -5.95 16.94
C ASP A 397 17.04 -5.41 15.61
N ARG A 398 16.09 -4.48 15.65
CA ARG A 398 15.53 -3.81 14.47
C ARG A 398 16.41 -2.69 13.94
N ALA A 399 17.52 -2.36 14.61
CA ALA A 399 18.48 -1.36 14.13
C ALA A 399 19.31 -1.93 12.97
N ILE A 400 18.68 -2.13 11.82
CA ILE A 400 19.29 -2.68 10.60
C ILE A 400 19.67 -1.51 9.69
N PHE A 401 20.85 -0.92 9.90
CA PHE A 401 21.33 0.24 9.15
C PHE A 401 22.75 0.02 8.62
N TRP A 402 23.10 0.73 7.56
CA TRP A 402 24.41 0.74 6.96
C TRP A 402 24.87 2.18 6.75
N GLY A 403 25.90 2.60 7.47
CA GLY A 403 26.46 3.95 7.40
C GLY A 403 27.86 4.02 6.81
N LYS A 404 28.47 2.88 6.42
CA LYS A 404 29.84 2.86 5.93
C LYS A 404 29.95 3.55 4.57
N GLY A 405 30.74 4.63 4.53
CA GLY A 405 30.86 5.47 3.36
C GLY A 405 29.69 6.43 3.13
N HIS A 406 28.76 6.56 4.09
CA HIS A 406 27.60 7.42 4.03
C HIS A 406 27.66 8.58 5.03
N THR A 407 26.98 9.68 4.72
CA THR A 407 26.74 10.78 5.67
C THR A 407 25.48 10.50 6.49
N LEU A 408 25.27 11.23 7.59
CA LEU A 408 24.02 11.20 8.34
C LEU A 408 22.91 12.00 7.62
N SER A 409 23.24 13.22 7.19
CA SER A 409 22.34 14.11 6.46
C SER A 409 22.02 13.57 5.06
N VAL A 410 20.77 13.69 4.62
CA VAL A 410 20.33 13.33 3.27
C VAL A 410 20.46 14.49 2.28
N TYR A 411 20.73 15.69 2.76
CA TYR A 411 20.93 16.85 1.89
C TYR A 411 22.39 17.34 1.94
N PRO A 412 22.94 17.85 0.81
CA PRO A 412 22.29 17.87 -0.51
C PRO A 412 21.99 16.45 -1.03
N ASN A 413 20.83 16.26 -1.66
CA ASN A 413 20.41 14.98 -2.22
C ASN A 413 21.06 14.78 -3.62
N ASP A 414 22.39 14.69 -3.66
CA ASP A 414 23.20 14.71 -4.89
C ASP A 414 23.96 13.40 -5.13
N ALA A 415 23.93 12.48 -4.17
CA ALA A 415 24.57 11.17 -4.28
C ALA A 415 23.86 10.12 -3.42
N PHE A 416 24.01 8.84 -3.80
CA PHE A 416 23.52 7.73 -2.97
C PHE A 416 24.11 7.75 -1.56
N THR A 417 25.34 8.21 -1.41
CA THR A 417 26.04 8.31 -0.12
C THR A 417 25.54 9.43 0.81
N SER A 418 24.63 10.29 0.34
CA SER A 418 23.98 11.33 1.15
C SER A 418 22.83 10.74 1.96
N GLY A 419 23.11 10.21 3.16
CA GLY A 419 22.18 9.54 4.05
C GLY A 419 22.53 8.07 4.29
N ILE A 420 22.25 7.59 5.50
CA ILE A 420 22.40 6.17 5.90
C ILE A 420 21.36 5.33 5.17
N VAL A 421 21.68 4.08 4.83
CA VAL A 421 20.74 3.13 4.21
C VAL A 421 20.32 2.04 5.19
N THR A 422 19.23 1.33 4.86
CA THR A 422 18.76 0.17 5.62
C THR A 422 18.66 -1.06 4.72
N PRO A 423 19.52 -2.06 4.91
CA PRO A 423 19.41 -3.35 4.23
C PRO A 423 18.38 -4.26 4.90
N LYS A 424 17.18 -3.72 5.18
CA LYS A 424 16.10 -4.42 5.88
C LYS A 424 15.61 -5.62 5.08
N TRP A 425 15.31 -5.41 3.80
CA TRP A 425 14.92 -6.50 2.90
C TRP A 425 16.12 -7.09 2.19
N ASN A 426 16.16 -8.42 2.12
CA ASN A 426 17.16 -9.14 1.36
C ASN A 426 16.61 -10.48 0.88
N ASN A 427 17.21 -11.05 -0.19
CA ASN A 427 16.78 -12.31 -0.77
C ASN A 427 17.60 -13.52 -0.26
N ASN A 428 18.42 -13.36 0.80
CA ASN A 428 19.11 -14.49 1.41
C ASN A 428 18.12 -15.42 2.08
N TYR A 429 18.43 -16.71 2.09
CA TYR A 429 17.65 -17.70 2.82
C TYR A 429 18.22 -17.90 4.21
N SER A 430 17.37 -17.91 5.23
CA SER A 430 17.75 -18.03 6.64
C SER A 430 18.47 -19.34 6.97
N ASN A 431 18.21 -20.38 6.20
CA ASN A 431 18.86 -21.70 6.32
C ASN A 431 20.14 -21.85 5.47
N GLY A 432 20.60 -20.80 4.78
CA GLY A 432 21.75 -20.83 3.88
C GLY A 432 21.46 -21.43 2.50
N GLY A 433 20.18 -21.64 2.17
CA GLY A 433 19.74 -22.10 0.83
C GLY A 433 19.99 -21.05 -0.25
N THR A 434 19.65 -21.44 -1.48
CA THR A 434 19.82 -20.58 -2.66
C THR A 434 18.46 -20.11 -3.17
N PRO A 435 18.28 -18.81 -3.47
CA PRO A 435 17.08 -18.29 -4.12
C PRO A 435 16.78 -18.98 -5.46
N HIS A 436 15.50 -18.93 -5.87
CA HIS A 436 15.04 -19.60 -7.08
C HIS A 436 15.57 -18.98 -8.36
N ASP A 437 15.86 -17.69 -8.34
CA ASP A 437 16.36 -16.95 -9.50
C ASP A 437 17.56 -16.07 -9.10
N ASN A 438 18.42 -15.77 -10.08
CA ASN A 438 19.61 -14.97 -9.83
C ASN A 438 19.37 -13.47 -9.98
N GLU A 439 18.26 -13.05 -10.56
CA GLU A 439 17.94 -11.66 -10.88
C GLU A 439 16.75 -11.13 -10.08
N ASN A 440 15.71 -11.97 -9.96
CA ASN A 440 14.49 -11.62 -9.25
C ASN A 440 14.49 -12.20 -7.83
N VAL A 441 13.76 -11.55 -6.94
CA VAL A 441 13.71 -11.94 -5.53
C VAL A 441 12.51 -12.83 -5.21
N ASP A 442 12.67 -13.65 -4.18
CA ASP A 442 11.65 -14.59 -3.69
C ASP A 442 10.85 -14.01 -2.51
N ILE A 443 11.36 -12.97 -1.88
CA ILE A 443 10.78 -12.44 -0.66
C ILE A 443 9.35 -11.93 -0.86
N ASP A 444 8.41 -12.43 -0.07
CA ASP A 444 7.05 -11.92 0.02
C ASP A 444 7.02 -10.58 0.76
N PHE A 445 6.13 -9.68 0.33
CA PHE A 445 5.88 -8.44 1.06
C PHE A 445 4.67 -8.62 1.99
N PHE A 446 4.90 -8.57 3.30
CA PHE A 446 3.83 -8.70 4.30
C PHE A 446 3.05 -7.38 4.42
N LEU A 447 2.04 -7.20 3.55
CA LEU A 447 1.22 -5.98 3.50
C LEU A 447 0.43 -5.75 4.80
N LEU A 448 -0.02 -6.83 5.43
CA LEU A 448 -0.64 -6.83 6.76
C LEU A 448 0.05 -7.88 7.61
N ARG A 449 0.52 -7.50 8.79
CA ARG A 449 1.17 -8.42 9.74
C ARG A 449 0.75 -8.18 11.19
N ALA A 450 0.86 -9.22 12.00
CA ALA A 450 0.34 -9.22 13.36
C ALA A 450 0.91 -8.10 14.25
N ALA A 451 2.17 -7.70 14.07
CA ALA A 451 2.78 -6.63 14.86
C ALA A 451 2.00 -5.30 14.80
N GLU A 452 1.39 -4.99 13.66
CA GLU A 452 0.55 -3.79 13.55
C GLU A 452 -0.64 -3.84 14.51
N ALA A 453 -1.26 -5.00 14.70
CA ALA A 453 -2.38 -5.13 15.65
C ALA A 453 -1.95 -4.78 17.09
N TYR A 454 -0.76 -5.20 17.52
CA TYR A 454 -0.23 -4.84 18.83
C TYR A 454 0.00 -3.33 18.97
N LEU A 455 0.49 -2.69 17.92
CA LEU A 455 0.72 -1.24 17.91
C LEU A 455 -0.61 -0.46 17.88
N ASN A 456 -1.58 -0.90 17.08
CA ASN A 456 -2.92 -0.32 17.05
C ASN A 456 -3.62 -0.45 18.40
N ALA A 457 -3.52 -1.62 19.02
CA ALA A 457 -4.09 -1.88 20.34
C ALA A 457 -3.42 -1.02 21.43
N SER A 458 -2.09 -0.84 21.37
CA SER A 458 -1.36 0.01 22.32
C SER A 458 -1.82 1.45 22.27
N GLU A 459 -1.93 2.02 21.07
CA GLU A 459 -2.39 3.39 20.86
C GLU A 459 -3.83 3.58 21.32
N ALA A 460 -4.74 2.73 20.83
CA ALA A 460 -6.15 2.81 21.17
C ALA A 460 -6.39 2.62 22.70
N ALA A 461 -5.64 1.71 23.35
CA ALA A 461 -5.71 1.51 24.79
C ALA A 461 -5.31 2.75 25.58
N LEU A 462 -4.26 3.49 25.16
CA LEU A 462 -3.88 4.74 25.80
C LEU A 462 -4.99 5.80 25.67
N HIS A 463 -5.61 5.91 24.51
CA HIS A 463 -6.70 6.88 24.29
C HIS A 463 -7.94 6.61 25.13
N ILE A 464 -8.27 5.34 25.42
CA ILE A 464 -9.38 5.01 26.32
C ILE A 464 -8.97 4.95 27.80
N GLY A 465 -7.72 5.26 28.14
CA GLY A 465 -7.21 5.30 29.51
C GLY A 465 -6.74 3.96 30.08
N ASP A 466 -6.59 2.91 29.25
CA ASP A 466 -6.08 1.59 29.69
C ASP A 466 -4.57 1.46 29.46
N ALA A 467 -3.79 2.15 30.29
CA ALA A 467 -2.33 2.10 30.24
C ALA A 467 -1.75 0.70 30.51
N GLY A 468 -2.49 -0.16 31.22
CA GLY A 468 -2.08 -1.53 31.51
C GLY A 468 -2.07 -2.41 30.24
N LYS A 469 -3.14 -2.37 29.45
CA LYS A 469 -3.18 -3.04 28.15
C LYS A 469 -2.13 -2.47 27.18
N ALA A 470 -2.03 -1.14 27.07
CA ALA A 470 -1.02 -0.50 26.24
C ALA A 470 0.39 -1.01 26.55
N LYS A 471 0.73 -1.08 27.85
CA LYS A 471 2.03 -1.62 28.28
C LYS A 471 2.21 -3.08 27.88
N THR A 472 1.20 -3.91 28.04
CA THR A 472 1.25 -5.33 27.67
C THR A 472 1.61 -5.51 26.19
N TYR A 473 0.95 -4.78 25.32
CA TYR A 473 1.17 -4.88 23.87
C TYR A 473 2.50 -4.27 23.43
N MET A 474 2.89 -3.13 24.00
CA MET A 474 4.19 -2.53 23.76
C MET A 474 5.34 -3.44 24.21
N ASP A 475 5.24 -4.03 25.40
CA ASP A 475 6.25 -4.95 25.90
C ASP A 475 6.41 -6.20 25.03
N ALA A 476 5.30 -6.71 24.44
CA ALA A 476 5.36 -7.85 23.52
C ALA A 476 6.22 -7.54 22.27
N ILE A 477 6.00 -6.39 21.65
CA ILE A 477 6.80 -5.92 20.49
C ILE A 477 8.27 -5.75 20.88
N ARG A 478 8.53 -5.07 22.01
CA ARG A 478 9.90 -4.77 22.45
C ARG A 478 10.66 -6.02 22.88
N ASN A 479 10.02 -6.96 23.58
CA ASN A 479 10.62 -8.24 23.95
C ASN A 479 11.01 -9.07 22.72
N ARG A 480 10.15 -9.13 21.68
CA ARG A 480 10.47 -9.79 20.41
C ARG A 480 11.73 -9.21 19.75
N ALA A 481 11.92 -7.89 19.85
CA ALA A 481 13.05 -7.16 19.30
C ALA A 481 14.27 -7.09 20.25
N HIS A 482 14.25 -7.79 21.39
CA HIS A 482 15.23 -7.70 22.47
C HIS A 482 15.48 -6.26 22.96
N ALA A 483 14.52 -5.36 22.73
CA ALA A 483 14.59 -3.98 23.17
C ALA A 483 14.13 -3.82 24.62
N THR A 484 14.76 -2.92 25.36
CA THR A 484 14.43 -2.68 26.78
C THR A 484 13.00 -2.19 26.94
N THR A 485 12.18 -2.89 27.76
CA THR A 485 10.83 -2.46 28.12
C THR A 485 10.87 -1.29 29.10
N ARG A 486 9.72 -0.57 29.23
CA ARG A 486 9.59 0.59 30.11
C ARG A 486 8.52 0.35 31.18
N SER A 487 8.54 1.15 32.24
CA SER A 487 7.52 1.10 33.30
C SER A 487 6.14 1.58 32.81
N SER A 488 6.11 2.51 31.85
CA SER A 488 4.92 3.07 31.19
C SER A 488 5.28 3.58 29.80
N TYR A 489 4.27 3.81 28.98
CA TYR A 489 4.41 4.35 27.62
C TYR A 489 3.42 5.50 27.42
N SER A 490 3.87 6.53 26.72
CA SER A 490 3.06 7.63 26.20
C SER A 490 2.62 7.36 24.75
N LEU A 491 1.76 8.21 24.20
CA LEU A 491 1.40 8.17 22.77
C LEU A 491 2.63 8.38 21.87
N ASP A 492 3.54 9.30 22.24
CA ASP A 492 4.78 9.51 21.49
C ASP A 492 5.69 8.26 21.54
N ASP A 493 5.73 7.53 22.67
CA ASP A 493 6.45 6.26 22.74
C ASP A 493 5.86 5.21 21.78
N VAL A 494 4.53 5.19 21.62
CA VAL A 494 3.87 4.30 20.65
C VAL A 494 4.19 4.73 19.21
N LEU A 495 4.13 6.02 18.90
CA LEU A 495 4.48 6.54 17.57
C LEU A 495 5.93 6.23 17.19
N ASP A 496 6.86 6.34 18.16
CA ASP A 496 8.25 5.98 17.98
C ASP A 496 8.44 4.45 17.83
N GLU A 497 7.65 3.65 18.55
CA GLU A 497 7.70 2.19 18.42
C GLU A 497 7.14 1.75 17.07
N ARG A 498 6.08 2.41 16.57
CA ARG A 498 5.58 2.20 15.21
C ARG A 498 6.65 2.48 14.17
N ALA A 499 7.43 3.55 14.32
CA ALA A 499 8.57 3.82 13.45
C ALA A 499 9.62 2.71 13.55
N ARG A 500 10.02 2.27 14.77
CA ARG A 500 11.02 1.19 14.93
C ARG A 500 10.57 -0.14 14.34
N GLU A 501 9.29 -0.45 14.48
CA GLU A 501 8.73 -1.74 14.07
C GLU A 501 8.43 -1.79 12.57
N MET A 502 7.81 -0.73 12.04
CA MET A 502 7.17 -0.72 10.72
C MET A 502 7.89 0.19 9.70
N TYR A 503 9.12 0.67 10.00
CA TYR A 503 9.81 1.56 9.07
C TYR A 503 9.96 0.92 7.69
N PHE A 504 9.79 1.74 6.68
CA PHE A 504 9.83 1.37 5.26
C PHE A 504 8.77 0.33 4.85
N GLU A 505 7.69 0.14 5.63
CA GLU A 505 6.55 -0.72 5.26
C GLU A 505 5.33 0.07 4.76
N GLY A 506 5.47 1.39 4.57
CA GLY A 506 4.45 2.22 3.89
C GLY A 506 3.27 2.63 4.77
N ILE A 507 3.43 2.74 6.10
CA ILE A 507 2.35 3.17 7.02
C ILE A 507 2.68 4.43 7.82
N ARG A 508 3.85 5.03 7.67
CA ARG A 508 4.29 6.16 8.49
C ARG A 508 3.50 7.44 8.25
N ARG A 509 3.12 7.74 7.00
CA ARG A 509 2.40 8.96 6.66
C ARG A 509 1.03 9.05 7.36
N PRO A 510 0.13 8.05 7.28
CA PRO A 510 -1.12 8.08 8.05
C PRO A 510 -0.89 8.16 9.56
N ASP A 511 0.18 7.58 10.11
CA ASP A 511 0.52 7.73 11.53
C ASP A 511 0.82 9.19 11.89
N LEU A 512 1.69 9.86 11.14
CA LEU A 512 2.03 11.27 11.38
C LEU A 512 0.81 12.20 11.20
N ILE A 513 -0.06 11.92 10.23
CA ILE A 513 -1.31 12.68 10.02
C ILE A 513 -2.23 12.49 11.22
N ARG A 514 -2.42 11.26 11.71
CA ARG A 514 -3.27 10.93 12.86
C ARG A 514 -2.78 11.61 14.15
N TYR A 515 -1.46 11.70 14.34
CA TYR A 515 -0.86 12.39 15.48
C TYR A 515 -0.85 13.92 15.32
N ASN A 516 -1.37 14.48 14.24
CA ASN A 516 -1.29 15.90 13.89
C ASN A 516 0.17 16.41 13.77
N TYR A 517 1.09 15.55 13.36
CA TYR A 517 2.53 15.85 13.20
C TYR A 517 2.95 16.05 11.74
N PHE A 518 2.07 15.76 10.78
CA PHE A 518 2.39 15.84 9.35
C PHE A 518 2.24 17.29 8.83
N GLY A 519 1.06 17.72 8.39
CA GLY A 519 0.78 19.06 7.86
C GLY A 519 -0.05 19.90 8.82
N GLY A 520 0.21 21.21 8.81
CA GLY A 520 -0.43 22.25 9.62
C GLY A 520 0.55 23.34 10.01
N VAL A 521 0.13 24.61 9.93
CA VAL A 521 0.99 25.79 10.15
C VAL A 521 1.67 25.81 11.52
N GLY A 522 1.08 25.23 12.55
CA GLY A 522 1.62 25.20 13.92
C GLY A 522 2.40 23.91 14.26
N VAL A 523 2.59 23.00 13.31
CA VAL A 523 3.24 21.72 13.57
C VAL A 523 4.73 21.89 13.78
N THR A 524 5.22 21.48 14.96
CA THR A 524 6.64 21.57 15.33
C THR A 524 7.41 20.27 15.10
N TYR A 525 6.72 19.14 14.93
CA TYR A 525 7.36 17.87 14.58
C TYR A 525 8.00 17.98 13.19
N GLY A 526 9.31 17.75 13.11
CA GLY A 526 10.08 18.05 11.92
C GLY A 526 10.99 16.92 11.50
N TRP A 527 11.39 16.97 10.24
CA TRP A 527 12.41 16.12 9.64
C TRP A 527 13.14 16.87 8.53
N GLU A 528 14.32 16.41 8.22
CA GLU A 528 15.16 17.02 7.18
C GLU A 528 14.45 16.96 5.81
N GLY A 529 14.23 18.12 5.19
CA GLY A 529 13.50 18.27 3.92
C GLY A 529 12.02 18.55 4.05
N LYS A 530 11.43 18.48 5.25
CA LYS A 530 10.01 18.79 5.48
C LYS A 530 9.64 20.17 4.95
N GLY A 531 8.52 20.26 4.21
CA GLY A 531 7.98 21.51 3.70
C GLY A 531 8.92 22.30 2.78
N GLY A 532 9.76 21.59 2.01
CA GLY A 532 10.73 22.19 1.08
C GLY A 532 11.98 22.77 1.75
N ASN A 533 12.10 22.66 3.06
CA ASN A 533 13.27 23.18 3.79
C ASN A 533 14.25 22.04 4.07
N THR A 534 15.43 22.09 3.47
CA THR A 534 16.49 21.07 3.56
C THR A 534 17.29 21.11 4.87
N GLY A 535 16.96 22.01 5.79
CA GLY A 535 17.54 22.01 7.15
C GLY A 535 17.05 20.80 7.95
N TYR A 536 17.80 20.45 9.00
CA TYR A 536 17.62 19.23 9.80
C TYR A 536 16.20 19.00 10.34
N THR A 537 15.49 20.07 10.70
CA THR A 537 14.11 20.01 11.21
C THR A 537 13.06 20.34 10.16
N GLY A 538 13.49 20.75 8.96
CA GLY A 538 12.57 21.19 7.92
C GLY A 538 11.74 22.43 8.31
N ALA A 539 10.56 22.57 7.72
CA ALA A 539 9.58 23.60 8.02
C ALA A 539 8.15 23.02 8.03
N PRO A 540 7.22 23.62 8.79
CA PRO A 540 5.81 23.27 8.68
C PRO A 540 5.27 23.62 7.29
N PHE A 541 4.22 22.93 6.87
CA PHE A 541 3.52 23.15 5.60
C PHE A 541 2.00 23.10 5.80
N GLU A 542 1.25 23.56 4.80
CA GLU A 542 -0.20 23.71 4.89
C GLU A 542 -0.92 22.36 5.06
N LYS A 543 -2.03 22.35 5.80
CA LYS A 543 -2.76 21.14 6.17
C LYS A 543 -3.43 20.44 4.97
N TYR A 544 -3.75 21.18 3.89
CA TYR A 544 -4.33 20.56 2.69
C TYR A 544 -3.38 19.52 2.07
N LEU A 545 -2.06 19.63 2.29
CA LEU A 545 -1.06 18.65 1.84
C LEU A 545 -1.13 17.29 2.58
N ASN A 546 -2.04 17.15 3.56
CA ASN A 546 -2.39 15.86 4.16
C ASN A 546 -3.15 14.95 3.20
N VAL A 547 -3.56 15.42 2.03
CA VAL A 547 -4.05 14.61 0.91
C VAL A 547 -3.30 15.01 -0.35
N TYR A 548 -3.15 14.07 -1.29
CA TYR A 548 -2.57 14.34 -2.59
C TYR A 548 -3.62 14.91 -3.55
N PRO A 549 -3.21 15.71 -4.54
CA PRO A 549 -4.13 16.23 -5.56
C PRO A 549 -4.69 15.12 -6.44
N ILE A 550 -5.89 15.29 -6.93
CA ILE A 550 -6.38 14.50 -8.07
C ILE A 550 -5.50 14.82 -9.28
N PRO A 551 -4.99 13.85 -10.05
CA PRO A 551 -4.15 14.14 -11.21
C PRO A 551 -4.82 15.09 -12.20
N SER A 552 -4.08 16.10 -12.69
CA SER A 552 -4.65 17.09 -13.64
C SER A 552 -5.23 16.43 -14.89
N SER A 553 -4.62 15.34 -15.37
CA SER A 553 -5.15 14.55 -16.50
C SER A 553 -6.57 14.02 -16.25
N GLU A 554 -6.87 13.60 -15.01
CA GLU A 554 -8.21 13.12 -14.64
C GLU A 554 -9.22 14.26 -14.58
N VAL A 555 -8.85 15.37 -13.92
CA VAL A 555 -9.73 16.54 -13.82
C VAL A 555 -10.04 17.14 -15.20
N MET A 556 -9.07 17.15 -16.12
CA MET A 556 -9.27 17.61 -17.49
C MET A 556 -10.13 16.65 -18.34
N ALA A 557 -10.01 15.34 -18.09
CA ALA A 557 -10.74 14.32 -18.87
C ALA A 557 -12.18 14.12 -18.38
N ASN A 558 -12.47 14.44 -17.12
CA ASN A 558 -13.76 14.15 -16.50
C ASN A 558 -14.31 15.39 -15.76
N SER A 559 -15.31 16.02 -16.35
CA SER A 559 -15.98 17.21 -15.80
C SER A 559 -16.73 16.99 -14.48
N ASN A 560 -16.90 15.75 -14.04
CA ASN A 560 -17.47 15.42 -12.72
C ASN A 560 -16.45 15.54 -11.59
N LEU A 561 -15.17 15.77 -11.90
CA LEU A 561 -14.11 15.88 -10.93
C LEU A 561 -13.74 17.34 -10.67
N THR A 562 -13.50 17.66 -9.40
CA THR A 562 -12.98 18.95 -8.96
C THR A 562 -11.71 18.75 -8.16
N GLN A 563 -10.75 19.65 -8.32
CA GLN A 563 -9.49 19.61 -7.59
C GLN A 563 -9.69 19.98 -6.11
N ILE A 564 -8.85 19.45 -5.25
CA ILE A 564 -8.80 19.77 -3.81
C ILE A 564 -8.30 21.22 -3.63
N ASP A 565 -8.87 21.95 -2.65
CA ASP A 565 -8.41 23.28 -2.29
C ASP A 565 -6.91 23.30 -1.99
N GLY A 566 -6.24 24.39 -2.37
CA GLY A 566 -4.80 24.56 -2.24
C GLY A 566 -4.00 24.04 -3.45
N TYR A 567 -4.57 23.14 -4.25
CA TYR A 567 -3.95 22.68 -5.51
C TYR A 567 -4.50 23.36 -6.77
N THR A 568 -5.52 24.19 -6.65
CA THR A 568 -6.18 24.88 -7.78
C THR A 568 -5.36 26.04 -8.34
N GLU A 569 -4.36 26.54 -7.61
CA GLU A 569 -3.53 27.67 -8.00
C GLU A 569 -2.20 27.28 -8.66
N ILE A 570 -1.97 25.97 -8.85
CA ILE A 570 -0.69 25.42 -9.33
C ILE A 570 -0.75 25.08 -10.85
N GLU A 571 -1.74 25.62 -11.57
CA GLU A 571 -1.97 25.31 -12.99
C GLU A 571 -1.18 26.18 -13.99
N GLU A 572 0.05 26.61 -13.66
CA GLU A 572 0.91 27.19 -14.70
C GLU A 572 2.32 26.59 -14.72
#